data_6a4d7f01ad4c81b311d82b0cc9e05e32
#
_entry.id   6a4d7f01ad4c81b311d82b0cc9e05e32
#
_cell.length_a   1.000
_cell.length_b   1.000
_cell.length_c   1.000
_cell.angle_alpha   90.00
_cell.angle_beta   90.00
_cell.angle_gamma   90.00
#
_symmetry.space_group_name_H-M   'P 1'
#
loop_
_entity.id
_entity.type
_entity.pdbx_description
1 polymer ?
#
loop_
_entity_poly.entity_id
_entity_poly.type
_entity_poly.pdbx_seq_one_letter_code
_entity_poly.pdbx_strand_id
1 'polypeptide(L)'
;AEENEILSANDALWEKVFTSMDKNVTETTLSTNYGDFLRNAVEKAKDQFSDEEYKTLTADAEKIRAIEEQIAALAPADAAASSAAAQGTAFPQFEGSDLEGNPVDNSLFAGNAFTVVNFWFNGCKPCVEELDDLNALNEKVKAQGGEVVGINTETLDGSQQGIEAAKKLLAAKGASYRNIYFASGSEAGKFALNIM
;
A
#
# COMPACT_ATOMS: atom_id res chain seq x y z
N ALA A 1 -4.34 -10.96 13.40
CA ALA A 1 -4.15 -12.29 14.05
C ALA A 1 -5.49 -13.05 14.12
N GLU A 2 -6.53 -12.48 14.72
CA GLU A 2 -7.84 -13.15 14.91
C GLU A 2 -8.56 -13.49 13.60
N GLU A 3 -8.53 -12.61 12.61
CA GLU A 3 -9.11 -12.86 11.28
C GLU A 3 -8.46 -14.06 10.59
N ASN A 4 -7.13 -14.16 10.66
CA ASN A 4 -6.40 -15.31 10.12
C ASN A 4 -6.74 -16.62 10.81
N GLU A 5 -7.02 -16.59 12.12
CA GLU A 5 -7.47 -17.78 12.87
C GLU A 5 -8.86 -18.24 12.41
N ILE A 6 -9.77 -17.29 12.15
CA ILE A 6 -11.12 -17.60 11.64
C ILE A 6 -11.03 -18.24 10.26
N LEU A 7 -10.26 -17.66 9.32
CA LEU A 7 -10.08 -18.21 7.99
C LEU A 7 -9.40 -19.58 8.00
N SER A 8 -8.35 -19.73 8.82
CA SER A 8 -7.60 -21.00 8.94
C SER A 8 -8.43 -22.13 9.56
N ALA A 9 -9.42 -21.82 10.39
CA ALA A 9 -10.31 -22.84 10.96
C ALA A 9 -11.15 -23.56 9.90
N ASN A 10 -11.40 -22.92 8.75
CA ASN A 10 -12.18 -23.41 7.63
C ASN A 10 -11.44 -23.26 6.30
N ASP A 11 -10.11 -23.43 6.32
CA ASP A 11 -9.18 -23.16 5.22
C ASP A 11 -9.63 -23.77 3.89
N ALA A 12 -9.99 -25.04 3.87
CA ALA A 12 -10.43 -25.75 2.68
C ALA A 12 -11.73 -25.16 2.05
N LEU A 13 -12.61 -24.58 2.86
CA LEU A 13 -13.83 -23.91 2.38
C LEU A 13 -13.49 -22.55 1.81
N TRP A 14 -12.63 -21.79 2.48
CA TRP A 14 -12.19 -20.48 2.03
C TRP A 14 -11.34 -20.58 0.76
N GLU A 15 -10.51 -21.61 0.61
CA GLU A 15 -9.77 -21.89 -0.62
C GLU A 15 -10.72 -22.06 -1.84
N LYS A 16 -11.84 -22.76 -1.65
CA LYS A 16 -12.87 -22.88 -2.71
C LYS A 16 -13.48 -21.52 -3.06
N VAL A 17 -13.80 -20.68 -2.05
CA VAL A 17 -14.32 -19.31 -2.28
C VAL A 17 -13.32 -18.50 -3.10
N PHE A 18 -12.06 -18.42 -2.66
CA PHE A 18 -11.01 -17.62 -3.32
C PHE A 18 -10.67 -18.15 -4.72
N THR A 19 -10.74 -19.45 -4.95
CA THR A 19 -10.49 -20.03 -6.26
C THR A 19 -11.63 -19.73 -7.24
N SER A 20 -12.86 -19.59 -6.75
CA SER A 20 -14.04 -19.27 -7.56
C SER A 20 -14.21 -17.79 -7.88
N MET A 21 -13.45 -16.91 -7.22
CA MET A 21 -13.54 -15.47 -7.43
C MET A 21 -13.01 -15.05 -8.81
N ASP A 22 -13.73 -14.12 -9.43
CA ASP A 22 -13.22 -13.44 -10.62
C ASP A 22 -11.98 -12.62 -10.23
N LYS A 23 -10.87 -12.85 -10.94
CA LYS A 23 -9.60 -12.15 -10.70
C LYS A 23 -9.60 -10.70 -11.20
N ASN A 24 -10.64 -10.27 -11.90
CA ASN A 24 -10.83 -8.89 -12.31
C ASN A 24 -11.45 -8.06 -11.17
N VAL A 25 -10.63 -7.62 -10.24
CA VAL A 25 -11.05 -6.71 -9.17
C VAL A 25 -11.17 -5.29 -9.76
N THR A 26 -12.37 -4.73 -9.75
CA THR A 26 -12.62 -3.31 -10.09
C THR A 26 -12.86 -2.50 -8.82
N GLU A 27 -12.59 -1.19 -8.84
CA GLU A 27 -12.84 -0.30 -7.68
C GLU A 27 -14.25 -0.43 -7.11
N THR A 28 -15.24 -0.73 -7.95
CA THR A 28 -16.64 -0.93 -7.55
C THR A 28 -16.89 -2.23 -6.78
N THR A 29 -15.92 -3.16 -6.75
CA THR A 29 -16.03 -4.44 -6.04
C THR A 29 -15.26 -4.47 -4.72
N LEU A 30 -14.49 -3.43 -4.40
CA LEU A 30 -13.78 -3.29 -3.14
C LEU A 30 -14.73 -2.79 -2.06
N SER A 31 -15.02 -3.63 -1.08
CA SER A 31 -15.68 -3.21 0.16
C SER A 31 -14.65 -2.57 1.10
N THR A 32 -15.06 -1.53 1.83
CA THR A 32 -14.23 -0.89 2.86
C THR A 32 -14.05 -1.77 4.10
N ASN A 33 -14.84 -2.83 4.24
CA ASN A 33 -14.77 -3.82 5.31
C ASN A 33 -14.49 -5.19 4.70
N TYR A 34 -13.45 -5.86 5.17
CA TYR A 34 -13.02 -7.15 4.62
C TYR A 34 -14.07 -8.25 4.83
N GLY A 35 -14.80 -8.24 5.94
CA GLY A 35 -15.90 -9.16 6.18
C GLY A 35 -17.05 -9.00 5.17
N ASP A 36 -17.39 -7.76 4.78
CA ASP A 36 -18.38 -7.49 3.72
C ASP A 36 -17.89 -8.00 2.35
N PHE A 37 -16.61 -7.84 2.06
CA PHE A 37 -15.99 -8.39 0.86
C PHE A 37 -16.10 -9.93 0.82
N LEU A 38 -15.74 -10.60 1.92
CA LEU A 38 -15.83 -12.05 2.05
C LEU A 38 -17.28 -12.55 1.91
N ARG A 39 -18.23 -11.88 2.53
CA ARG A 39 -19.66 -12.20 2.44
C ARG A 39 -20.16 -12.12 0.99
N ASN A 40 -19.79 -11.07 0.28
CA ASN A 40 -20.13 -10.92 -1.14
C ASN A 40 -19.51 -12.01 -2.00
N ALA A 41 -18.28 -12.46 -1.69
CA ALA A 41 -17.62 -13.56 -2.38
C ALA A 41 -18.34 -14.90 -2.13
N VAL A 42 -18.72 -15.18 -0.89
CA VAL A 42 -19.49 -16.36 -0.51
C VAL A 42 -20.86 -16.39 -1.19
N GLU A 43 -21.56 -15.26 -1.23
CA GLU A 43 -22.88 -15.16 -1.89
C GLU A 43 -22.77 -15.47 -3.40
N LYS A 44 -21.75 -14.95 -4.06
CA LYS A 44 -21.50 -15.25 -5.49
C LYS A 44 -21.16 -16.72 -5.77
N ALA A 45 -20.55 -17.40 -4.81
CA ALA A 45 -20.16 -18.79 -4.91
C ALA A 45 -21.18 -19.77 -4.29
N LYS A 46 -22.33 -19.29 -3.85
CA LYS A 46 -23.33 -20.03 -3.05
C LYS A 46 -23.66 -21.41 -3.61
N ASP A 47 -23.85 -21.51 -4.92
CA ASP A 47 -24.23 -22.76 -5.61
C ASP A 47 -23.15 -23.87 -5.53
N GLN A 48 -21.95 -23.53 -5.06
CA GLN A 48 -20.82 -24.46 -4.90
C GLN A 48 -20.74 -25.09 -3.51
N PHE A 49 -21.61 -24.68 -2.58
CA PHE A 49 -21.59 -25.07 -1.19
C PHE A 49 -22.91 -25.69 -0.74
N SER A 50 -22.82 -26.62 0.19
CA SER A 50 -24.00 -27.10 0.93
C SER A 50 -24.53 -26.01 1.88
N ASP A 51 -25.76 -26.15 2.33
CA ASP A 51 -26.39 -25.18 3.25
C ASP A 51 -25.57 -25.01 4.56
N GLU A 52 -24.93 -26.08 5.06
CA GLU A 52 -24.08 -26.02 6.26
C GLU A 52 -22.76 -25.30 5.99
N GLU A 53 -22.09 -25.60 4.87
CA GLU A 53 -20.87 -24.94 4.45
C GLU A 53 -21.11 -23.44 4.23
N TYR A 54 -22.17 -23.08 3.51
CA TYR A 54 -22.57 -21.70 3.27
C TYR A 54 -22.85 -20.95 4.58
N LYS A 55 -23.54 -21.59 5.55
CA LYS A 55 -23.80 -21.02 6.85
C LYS A 55 -22.51 -20.77 7.64
N THR A 56 -21.58 -21.71 7.57
CA THR A 56 -20.26 -21.58 8.21
C THR A 56 -19.47 -20.40 7.65
N LEU A 57 -19.34 -20.33 6.32
CA LEU A 57 -18.63 -19.25 5.62
C LEU A 57 -19.26 -17.89 5.89
N THR A 58 -20.59 -17.81 5.91
CA THR A 58 -21.29 -16.55 6.24
C THR A 58 -21.04 -16.14 7.69
N ALA A 59 -21.04 -17.08 8.64
CA ALA A 59 -20.74 -16.81 10.03
C ALA A 59 -19.30 -16.33 10.24
N ASP A 60 -18.34 -16.88 9.54
CA ASP A 60 -16.94 -16.46 9.58
C ASP A 60 -16.78 -15.05 9.00
N ALA A 61 -17.41 -14.75 7.87
CA ALA A 61 -17.40 -13.41 7.28
C ALA A 61 -18.01 -12.36 8.23
N GLU A 62 -19.10 -12.69 8.94
CA GLU A 62 -19.72 -11.80 9.94
C GLU A 62 -18.83 -11.57 11.16
N LYS A 63 -18.07 -12.59 11.63
CA LYS A 63 -17.09 -12.43 12.70
C LYS A 63 -15.97 -11.47 12.29
N ILE A 64 -15.42 -11.66 11.10
CA ILE A 64 -14.35 -10.78 10.55
C ILE A 64 -14.89 -9.36 10.40
N ARG A 65 -16.10 -9.19 9.89
CA ARG A 65 -16.76 -7.90 9.79
C ARG A 65 -16.86 -7.18 11.14
N ALA A 66 -17.27 -7.91 12.19
CA ALA A 66 -17.38 -7.36 13.53
C ALA A 66 -16.01 -6.97 14.13
N ILE A 67 -14.95 -7.74 13.84
CA ILE A 67 -13.58 -7.42 14.28
C ILE A 67 -13.12 -6.11 13.60
N GLU A 68 -13.33 -5.96 12.30
CA GLU A 68 -12.96 -4.74 11.58
C GLU A 68 -13.77 -3.51 12.03
N GLU A 69 -15.06 -3.68 12.34
CA GLU A 69 -15.86 -2.61 12.93
C GLU A 69 -15.32 -2.18 14.30
N GLN A 70 -14.85 -3.14 15.13
CA GLN A 70 -14.22 -2.82 16.42
C GLN A 70 -12.87 -2.14 16.23
N ILE A 71 -12.05 -2.58 15.29
CA ILE A 71 -10.77 -1.93 14.93
C ILE A 71 -11.04 -0.50 14.47
N ALA A 72 -12.01 -0.30 13.58
CA ALA A 72 -12.39 1.03 13.10
C ALA A 72 -12.92 1.94 14.23
N ALA A 73 -13.61 1.38 15.23
CA ALA A 73 -14.10 2.12 16.39
C ALA A 73 -12.98 2.45 17.40
N LEU A 74 -11.90 1.65 17.44
CA LEU A 74 -10.74 1.88 18.31
C LEU A 74 -9.67 2.76 17.63
N ALA A 75 -9.73 2.90 16.30
CA ALA A 75 -8.85 3.79 15.58
C ALA A 75 -9.09 5.24 16.05
N PRO A 76 -8.05 5.96 16.50
CA PRO A 76 -8.20 7.39 16.75
C PRO A 76 -8.73 8.07 15.48
N ALA A 77 -9.44 9.19 15.66
CA ALA A 77 -10.09 9.90 14.53
C ALA A 77 -9.14 10.20 13.34
N ASP A 78 -7.82 10.21 13.60
CA ASP A 78 -6.76 10.36 12.60
C ASP A 78 -6.51 9.10 11.76
N ALA A 79 -6.86 7.90 12.24
CA ALA A 79 -6.72 6.64 11.48
C ALA A 79 -7.92 6.37 10.56
N ALA A 80 -9.10 6.90 10.88
CA ALA A 80 -10.24 6.91 9.95
C ALA A 80 -9.97 7.78 8.70
N ALA A 81 -8.99 8.70 8.79
CA ALA A 81 -8.52 9.47 7.65
C ALA A 81 -7.70 8.65 6.64
N SER A 82 -7.15 7.47 7.01
CA SER A 82 -6.36 6.67 6.08
C SER A 82 -7.20 5.78 5.15
N SER A 83 -8.44 5.46 5.48
CA SER A 83 -9.39 4.79 4.57
C SER A 83 -10.28 5.78 3.81
N ALA A 84 -10.40 7.02 4.31
CA ALA A 84 -10.96 8.16 3.59
C ALA A 84 -9.90 8.89 2.75
N ALA A 85 -8.74 8.28 2.53
CA ALA A 85 -7.58 8.85 1.82
C ALA A 85 -7.82 9.15 0.33
N ALA A 86 -9.06 9.11 -0.13
CA ALA A 86 -9.46 9.81 -1.34
C ALA A 86 -9.61 11.33 -1.14
N GLN A 87 -9.42 11.88 0.07
CA GLN A 87 -9.55 13.31 0.35
C GLN A 87 -8.44 13.85 1.26
N GLY A 88 -7.23 13.80 0.73
CA GLY A 88 -6.26 14.86 0.84
C GLY A 88 -5.78 15.29 2.21
N THR A 89 -5.08 14.44 3.00
CA THR A 89 -4.01 15.00 3.83
C THR A 89 -2.87 15.37 2.89
N ALA A 90 -2.57 16.65 2.76
CA ALA A 90 -1.45 17.10 1.95
C ALA A 90 -0.15 16.43 2.47
N PHE A 91 0.69 15.96 1.55
CA PHE A 91 2.02 15.49 1.93
C PHE A 91 2.72 16.61 2.74
N PRO A 92 3.34 16.29 3.87
CA PRO A 92 3.98 17.31 4.71
C PRO A 92 5.02 18.11 3.94
N GLN A 93 5.20 19.37 4.32
CA GLN A 93 6.22 20.23 3.71
C GLN A 93 7.61 19.67 3.99
N PHE A 94 8.47 19.67 2.97
CA PHE A 94 9.86 19.23 3.09
C PHE A 94 10.81 20.09 2.24
N GLU A 95 12.04 20.13 2.69
CA GLU A 95 13.22 20.52 1.92
C GLU A 95 14.19 19.35 1.99
N GLY A 96 14.72 18.93 0.85
CA GLY A 96 15.57 17.75 0.78
C GLY A 96 16.40 17.75 -0.50
N SER A 97 16.83 16.56 -0.89
CA SER A 97 17.60 16.35 -2.12
C SER A 97 17.20 15.02 -2.78
N ASP A 98 17.46 14.90 -4.07
CA ASP A 98 17.47 13.60 -4.72
C ASP A 98 18.77 12.82 -4.38
N LEU A 99 18.86 11.58 -4.82
CA LEU A 99 20.06 10.77 -4.56
C LEU A 99 21.32 11.29 -5.28
N GLU A 100 21.17 12.15 -6.26
CA GLU A 100 22.27 12.82 -6.98
C GLU A 100 22.71 14.11 -6.29
N GLY A 101 21.98 14.55 -5.25
CA GLY A 101 22.29 15.74 -4.45
C GLY A 101 21.64 17.02 -4.98
N ASN A 102 20.73 16.93 -5.94
CA ASN A 102 20.00 18.09 -6.40
C ASN A 102 18.92 18.47 -5.37
N PRO A 103 18.73 19.75 -5.05
CA PRO A 103 17.72 20.19 -4.08
C PRO A 103 16.31 19.89 -4.59
N VAL A 104 15.45 19.42 -3.70
CA VAL A 104 14.04 19.09 -3.98
C VAL A 104 13.17 19.57 -2.81
N ASP A 105 12.03 20.14 -3.11
CA ASP A 105 11.00 20.55 -2.16
C ASP A 105 9.59 20.21 -2.66
N ASN A 106 8.56 20.69 -1.95
CA ASN A 106 7.16 20.46 -2.32
C ASN A 106 6.75 20.98 -3.70
N SER A 107 7.54 21.85 -4.35
CA SER A 107 7.27 22.30 -5.72
C SER A 107 7.31 21.15 -6.72
N LEU A 108 8.00 20.06 -6.37
CA LEU A 108 7.97 18.80 -7.12
C LEU A 108 6.54 18.33 -7.40
N PHE A 109 5.68 18.35 -6.40
CA PHE A 109 4.28 17.91 -6.55
C PHE A 109 3.45 18.88 -7.38
N ALA A 110 3.70 20.18 -7.25
CA ALA A 110 2.99 21.21 -8.03
C ALA A 110 3.33 21.19 -9.52
N GLY A 111 4.50 20.64 -9.88
CA GLY A 111 4.95 20.50 -11.26
C GLY A 111 4.29 19.34 -12.01
N ASN A 112 3.66 18.42 -11.31
CA ASN A 112 3.06 17.21 -11.84
C ASN A 112 1.53 17.28 -11.81
N ALA A 113 0.86 16.68 -12.80
CA ALA A 113 -0.59 16.49 -12.76
C ALA A 113 -1.01 15.55 -11.59
N PHE A 114 -0.17 14.58 -11.30
CA PHE A 114 -0.22 13.71 -10.13
C PHE A 114 1.15 13.09 -9.86
N THR A 115 1.39 12.67 -8.62
CA THR A 115 2.63 12.00 -8.21
C THR A 115 2.31 10.71 -7.46
N VAL A 116 2.91 9.62 -7.87
CA VAL A 116 2.89 8.35 -7.14
C VAL A 116 4.10 8.32 -6.22
N VAL A 117 3.89 8.24 -4.91
CA VAL A 117 4.99 8.19 -3.94
C VAL A 117 5.15 6.74 -3.46
N ASN A 118 6.34 6.19 -3.68
CA ASN A 118 6.73 4.85 -3.22
C ASN A 118 7.64 4.97 -1.99
N PHE A 119 7.22 4.39 -0.86
CA PHE A 119 8.05 4.26 0.32
C PHE A 119 8.73 2.89 0.35
N TRP A 120 10.02 2.85 0.66
CA TRP A 120 10.78 1.61 0.69
C TRP A 120 12.03 1.70 1.58
N PHE A 121 12.71 0.58 1.82
CA PHE A 121 14.02 0.51 2.46
C PHE A 121 14.86 -0.63 1.89
N ASN A 122 16.16 -0.57 2.02
CA ASN A 122 17.09 -1.48 1.35
C ASN A 122 16.92 -2.96 1.75
N GLY A 123 16.47 -3.22 2.99
CA GLY A 123 16.19 -4.55 3.51
C GLY A 123 14.81 -5.12 3.14
N CYS A 124 13.93 -4.30 2.57
CA CYS A 124 12.58 -4.73 2.18
C CYS A 124 12.61 -5.53 0.87
N LYS A 125 12.70 -6.84 0.95
CA LYS A 125 12.79 -7.70 -0.23
C LYS A 125 11.65 -7.48 -1.23
N PRO A 126 10.35 -7.49 -0.84
CA PRO A 126 9.25 -7.22 -1.78
C PRO A 126 9.35 -5.83 -2.40
N CYS A 127 9.70 -4.79 -1.61
CA CYS A 127 9.84 -3.44 -2.16
C CYS A 127 10.96 -3.36 -3.22
N VAL A 128 12.08 -4.07 -2.99
CA VAL A 128 13.17 -4.13 -3.96
C VAL A 128 12.77 -4.92 -5.21
N GLU A 129 11.93 -5.93 -5.07
CA GLU A 129 11.44 -6.71 -6.20
C GLU A 129 10.54 -5.89 -7.14
N GLU A 130 9.82 -4.88 -6.64
CA GLU A 130 8.91 -4.01 -7.40
C GLU A 130 9.59 -2.80 -8.08
N LEU A 131 10.89 -2.54 -7.86
CA LEU A 131 11.55 -1.33 -8.35
C LEU A 131 11.55 -1.21 -9.88
N ASP A 132 11.68 -2.31 -10.61
CA ASP A 132 11.61 -2.34 -12.08
C ASP A 132 10.18 -2.09 -12.58
N ASP A 133 9.17 -2.62 -11.93
CA ASP A 133 7.76 -2.35 -12.25
C ASP A 133 7.39 -0.90 -11.99
N LEU A 134 7.87 -0.31 -10.88
CA LEU A 134 7.72 1.12 -10.57
C LEU A 134 8.42 2.01 -11.60
N ASN A 135 9.58 1.59 -12.09
CA ASN A 135 10.25 2.29 -13.18
C ASN A 135 9.44 2.24 -14.48
N ALA A 136 8.88 1.09 -14.81
CA ALA A 136 8.00 0.94 -15.96
C ALA A 136 6.70 1.75 -15.81
N LEU A 137 6.16 1.86 -14.60
CA LEU A 137 5.04 2.73 -14.28
C LEU A 137 5.42 4.20 -14.48
N ASN A 138 6.60 4.62 -13.99
CA ASN A 138 7.08 5.99 -14.15
C ASN A 138 7.10 6.44 -15.61
N GLU A 139 7.58 5.59 -16.53
CA GLU A 139 7.57 5.90 -17.95
C GLU A 139 6.14 6.06 -18.53
N LYS A 140 5.20 5.28 -18.04
CA LYS A 140 3.78 5.38 -18.45
C LYS A 140 3.11 6.64 -17.91
N VAL A 141 3.32 6.98 -16.64
CA VAL A 141 2.66 8.14 -16.01
C VAL A 141 3.27 9.46 -16.46
N LYS A 142 4.56 9.49 -16.82
CA LYS A 142 5.20 10.67 -17.45
C LYS A 142 4.48 11.12 -18.70
N ALA A 143 4.01 10.21 -19.52
CA ALA A 143 3.24 10.54 -20.73
C ALA A 143 1.90 11.23 -20.42
N GLN A 144 1.44 11.15 -19.17
CA GLN A 144 0.21 11.77 -18.66
C GLN A 144 0.48 12.98 -17.75
N GLY A 145 1.72 13.45 -17.70
CA GLY A 145 2.15 14.56 -16.84
C GLY A 145 2.34 14.18 -15.38
N GLY A 146 2.39 12.87 -15.05
CA GLY A 146 2.68 12.37 -13.71
C GLY A 146 4.14 11.97 -13.50
N GLU A 147 4.50 11.63 -12.28
CA GLU A 147 5.83 11.13 -11.92
C GLU A 147 5.71 10.08 -10.79
N VAL A 148 6.57 9.07 -10.81
CA VAL A 148 6.81 8.19 -9.65
C VAL A 148 8.02 8.73 -8.88
N VAL A 149 7.88 8.89 -7.56
CA VAL A 149 8.94 9.37 -6.67
C VAL A 149 9.14 8.36 -5.56
N GLY A 150 10.37 7.89 -5.38
CA GLY A 150 10.76 7.01 -4.27
C GLY A 150 11.21 7.80 -3.04
N ILE A 151 10.85 7.32 -1.87
CA ILE A 151 11.38 7.77 -0.59
C ILE A 151 11.92 6.53 0.13
N ASN A 152 13.25 6.44 0.22
CA ASN A 152 13.91 5.36 0.95
C ASN A 152 14.21 5.82 2.37
N THR A 153 13.65 5.14 3.38
CA THR A 153 13.78 5.55 4.78
C THR A 153 15.21 5.42 5.32
N GLU A 154 16.07 4.60 4.71
CA GLU A 154 17.48 4.48 5.09
C GLU A 154 18.38 5.57 4.46
N THR A 155 17.84 6.38 3.54
CA THR A 155 18.55 7.53 2.97
C THR A 155 18.24 8.85 3.69
N LEU A 156 17.30 8.86 4.61
CA LEU A 156 16.95 10.05 5.40
C LEU A 156 18.20 10.63 6.06
N ASP A 157 18.17 11.92 6.33
CA ASP A 157 19.31 12.71 6.83
C ASP A 157 20.55 12.72 5.92
N GLY A 158 20.41 12.27 4.66
CA GLY A 158 21.52 12.18 3.72
C GLY A 158 22.54 11.09 4.04
N SER A 159 22.08 10.00 4.66
CA SER A 159 22.94 8.84 5.00
C SER A 159 23.68 8.34 3.76
N GLN A 160 24.98 8.59 3.67
CA GLN A 160 25.81 8.19 2.52
C GLN A 160 25.78 6.68 2.30
N GLN A 161 25.84 5.90 3.39
CA GLN A 161 25.77 4.44 3.31
C GLN A 161 24.40 3.99 2.77
N GLY A 162 23.29 4.60 3.23
CA GLY A 162 21.95 4.33 2.76
C GLY A 162 21.80 4.68 1.28
N ILE A 163 22.29 5.87 0.88
CA ILE A 163 22.25 6.35 -0.52
C ILE A 163 23.01 5.42 -1.46
N GLU A 164 24.23 5.02 -1.09
CA GLU A 164 25.03 4.09 -1.92
C GLU A 164 24.35 2.72 -2.05
N ALA A 165 23.77 2.19 -0.98
CA ALA A 165 23.05 0.93 -1.01
C ALA A 165 21.79 1.04 -1.87
N ALA A 166 20.99 2.11 -1.70
CA ALA A 166 19.81 2.37 -2.52
C ALA A 166 20.15 2.49 -4.01
N LYS A 167 21.18 3.26 -4.36
CA LYS A 167 21.66 3.39 -5.76
C LYS A 167 22.07 2.05 -6.37
N LYS A 168 22.73 1.18 -5.62
CA LYS A 168 23.09 -0.17 -6.10
C LYS A 168 21.87 -1.03 -6.38
N LEU A 169 20.85 -0.98 -5.51
CA LEU A 169 19.61 -1.72 -5.70
C LEU A 169 18.82 -1.21 -6.90
N LEU A 170 18.66 0.11 -7.02
CA LEU A 170 18.01 0.75 -8.16
C LEU A 170 18.70 0.37 -9.48
N ALA A 171 20.03 0.47 -9.53
CA ALA A 171 20.81 0.10 -10.72
C ALA A 171 20.69 -1.39 -11.05
N ALA A 172 20.70 -2.29 -10.05
CA ALA A 172 20.55 -3.72 -10.24
C ALA A 172 19.16 -4.10 -10.80
N LYS A 173 18.16 -3.28 -10.53
CA LYS A 173 16.78 -3.42 -11.03
C LYS A 173 16.50 -2.61 -12.30
N GLY A 174 17.49 -1.88 -12.83
CA GLY A 174 17.30 -1.01 -13.98
C GLY A 174 16.34 0.16 -13.71
N ALA A 175 16.12 0.49 -12.45
CA ALA A 175 15.24 1.56 -12.03
C ALA A 175 15.99 2.90 -11.98
N SER A 176 15.45 3.92 -12.64
CA SER A 176 16.03 5.27 -12.76
C SER A 176 15.04 6.37 -12.37
N TYR A 177 13.85 6.02 -11.86
CA TYR A 177 12.90 7.01 -11.38
C TYR A 177 13.45 7.75 -10.15
N ARG A 178 13.04 9.01 -9.98
CA ARG A 178 13.56 9.88 -8.93
C ARG A 178 13.33 9.29 -7.54
N ASN A 179 14.39 9.26 -6.75
CA ASN A 179 14.32 8.97 -5.32
C ASN A 179 14.84 10.18 -4.55
N ILE A 180 14.12 10.55 -3.47
CA ILE A 180 14.41 11.74 -2.67
C ILE A 180 14.61 11.38 -1.20
N TYR A 181 15.30 12.26 -0.48
CA TYR A 181 15.46 12.19 0.96
C TYR A 181 15.38 13.59 1.59
N PHE A 182 15.09 13.63 2.86
CA PHE A 182 14.98 14.83 3.69
C PHE A 182 15.32 14.49 5.15
N ALA A 183 15.27 15.46 6.05
CA ALA A 183 15.57 15.23 7.46
C ALA A 183 14.53 14.30 8.10
N SER A 184 14.99 13.26 8.81
CA SER A 184 14.14 12.30 9.53
C SER A 184 13.30 12.97 10.64
N GLY A 185 13.82 14.03 11.25
CA GLY A 185 13.13 14.81 12.27
C GLY A 185 12.08 15.80 11.74
N SER A 186 12.00 16.01 10.41
CA SER A 186 10.95 16.83 9.79
C SER A 186 9.58 16.14 9.87
N GLU A 187 8.50 16.85 9.62
CA GLU A 187 7.15 16.24 9.56
C GLU A 187 7.06 15.22 8.43
N ALA A 188 7.69 15.48 7.27
CA ALA A 188 7.76 14.53 6.18
C ALA A 188 8.61 13.30 6.53
N GLY A 189 9.71 13.47 7.27
CA GLY A 189 10.54 12.36 7.74
C GLY A 189 9.79 11.46 8.72
N LYS A 190 9.11 12.04 9.70
CA LYS A 190 8.25 11.29 10.63
C LYS A 190 7.12 10.58 9.89
N PHE A 191 6.49 11.24 8.92
CA PHE A 191 5.45 10.65 8.08
C PHE A 191 5.99 9.42 7.33
N ALA A 192 7.15 9.55 6.66
CA ALA A 192 7.77 8.45 5.94
C ALA A 192 8.11 7.25 6.86
N LEU A 193 8.65 7.52 8.06
CA LEU A 193 8.98 6.48 9.04
C LEU A 193 7.76 5.80 9.65
N ASN A 194 6.61 6.47 9.70
CA ASN A 194 5.37 5.89 10.22
C ASN A 194 4.63 5.01 9.19
N ILE A 195 4.90 5.18 7.90
CA ILE A 195 4.30 4.35 6.84
C ILE A 195 5.01 2.99 6.74
N MET A 196 6.30 2.96 7.01
CA MET A 196 7.15 1.75 6.93
C MET A 196 7.18 1.00 8.24
#